data_205c7e575016571115b78c3f072a0de3
#
_entry.id   205c7e575016571115b78c3f072a0de3
#
_cell.length_a   1.000
_cell.length_b   1.000
_cell.length_c   1.000
_cell.angle_alpha   90.00
_cell.angle_beta   90.00
_cell.angle_gamma   90.00
#
_symmetry.space_group_name_H-M   'P 1'
#
loop_
_entity.id
_entity.type
_entity.pdbx_description
1 polymer ?
#
loop_
_entity_poly.entity_id
_entity_poly.type
_entity_poly.pdbx_seq_one_letter_code
_entity_poly.pdbx_strand_id
1 'polypeptide(L)'
;SPVFSPDGKNLAMVLSRGGDPEIFVMNIASRKLRRITRHHGIDTEPSWSPDGKSIVFTSDRGGRPQIYQVELATNFLERLTFVGDYNARARLLPDGKHLVFVHRRNGVFHIAWQDLEKDSLLVLTATDLDESPSLAPNGAMLMYATQDQGRGILAVVSIDGRVKYRLPSSAGDVREPAWSPFLPD
;
A
#
# COMPACT_ATOMS: atom_id res chain seq x y z
N SER A 1 -5.75 -7.00 5.42
CA SER A 1 -5.10 -6.36 6.57
C SER A 1 -5.91 -5.15 7.01
N PRO A 2 -6.27 -5.01 8.27
CA PRO A 2 -6.89 -3.80 8.81
C PRO A 2 -5.85 -2.68 8.96
N VAL A 3 -6.28 -1.41 8.75
CA VAL A 3 -5.42 -0.24 8.89
C VAL A 3 -6.16 0.91 9.57
N PHE A 4 -5.54 1.52 10.59
CA PHE A 4 -6.09 2.67 11.30
C PHE A 4 -6.05 3.93 10.44
N SER A 5 -7.09 4.77 10.56
CA SER A 5 -7.05 6.13 10.02
C SER A 5 -5.96 6.96 10.73
N PRO A 6 -5.44 8.03 10.09
CA PRO A 6 -4.40 8.87 10.70
C PRO A 6 -4.77 9.45 12.06
N ASP A 7 -6.05 9.71 12.30
CA ASP A 7 -6.58 10.21 13.58
C ASP A 7 -6.89 9.10 14.61
N GLY A 8 -6.67 7.83 14.25
CA GLY A 8 -6.91 6.67 15.11
C GLY A 8 -8.38 6.35 15.38
N LYS A 9 -9.35 7.06 14.79
CA LYS A 9 -10.77 6.91 15.10
C LYS A 9 -11.50 5.88 14.26
N ASN A 10 -10.93 5.50 13.12
CA ASN A 10 -11.54 4.57 12.18
C ASN A 10 -10.57 3.46 11.81
N LEU A 11 -11.12 2.33 11.39
CA LEU A 11 -10.38 1.17 10.90
C LEU A 11 -10.90 0.81 9.51
N ALA A 12 -10.03 0.87 8.49
CA ALA A 12 -10.33 0.32 7.18
C ALA A 12 -9.94 -1.16 7.13
N MET A 13 -10.78 -1.97 6.51
CA MET A 13 -10.59 -3.42 6.44
C MET A 13 -11.27 -4.01 5.20
N VAL A 14 -10.90 -5.22 4.85
CA VAL A 14 -11.55 -6.01 3.79
C VAL A 14 -12.53 -6.98 4.42
N LEU A 15 -13.76 -7.02 3.92
CA LEU A 15 -14.78 -7.98 4.33
C LEU A 15 -15.50 -8.52 3.08
N SER A 16 -15.75 -9.83 3.06
CA SER A 16 -16.54 -10.49 2.00
C SER A 16 -18.02 -10.64 2.40
N ARG A 17 -18.63 -9.54 2.88
CA ARG A 17 -20.06 -9.53 3.23
C ARG A 17 -20.90 -9.36 1.97
N GLY A 18 -21.41 -10.46 1.44
CA GLY A 18 -22.25 -10.46 0.24
C GLY A 18 -21.56 -10.99 -1.01
N GLY A 19 -20.45 -11.71 -0.86
CA GLY A 19 -19.76 -12.43 -1.94
C GLY A 19 -18.32 -11.96 -2.11
N ASP A 20 -18.12 -10.84 -2.79
CA ASP A 20 -16.79 -10.35 -3.16
C ASP A 20 -16.10 -9.61 -2.01
N PRO A 21 -14.74 -9.66 -1.94
CA PRO A 21 -13.96 -8.84 -1.01
C PRO A 21 -14.10 -7.36 -1.34
N GLU A 22 -14.46 -6.57 -0.31
CA GLU A 22 -14.73 -5.15 -0.45
C GLU A 22 -14.13 -4.35 0.70
N ILE A 23 -13.90 -3.07 0.49
CA ILE A 23 -13.39 -2.17 1.50
C ILE A 23 -14.53 -1.69 2.40
N PHE A 24 -14.32 -1.81 3.70
CA PHE A 24 -15.20 -1.30 4.76
C PHE A 24 -14.42 -0.39 5.70
N VAL A 25 -15.11 0.58 6.27
CA VAL A 25 -14.61 1.43 7.35
C VAL A 25 -15.49 1.26 8.56
N MET A 26 -14.87 0.97 9.70
CA MET A 26 -15.53 0.90 11.00
C MET A 26 -15.09 2.07 11.87
N ASN A 27 -16.04 2.82 12.41
CA ASN A 27 -15.73 3.77 13.48
C ASN A 27 -15.51 3.01 14.80
N ILE A 28 -14.36 3.20 15.44
CA ILE A 28 -13.91 2.40 16.58
C ILE A 28 -14.82 2.60 17.81
N ALA A 29 -15.17 3.85 18.11
CA ALA A 29 -15.97 4.17 19.28
C ALA A 29 -17.43 3.67 19.15
N SER A 30 -18.07 3.95 18.03
CA SER A 30 -19.48 3.58 17.80
C SER A 30 -19.68 2.18 17.22
N ARG A 31 -18.60 1.54 16.74
CA ARG A 31 -18.61 0.26 16.01
C ARG A 31 -19.49 0.27 14.75
N LYS A 32 -19.89 1.46 14.28
CA LYS A 32 -20.61 1.58 13.02
C LYS A 32 -19.74 1.20 11.87
N LEU A 33 -20.23 0.29 11.02
CA LEU A 33 -19.56 -0.22 9.83
C LEU A 33 -20.18 0.40 8.58
N ARG A 34 -19.35 0.96 7.70
CA ARG A 34 -19.74 1.50 6.38
C ARG A 34 -19.01 0.75 5.29
N ARG A 35 -19.73 0.22 4.31
CA ARG A 35 -19.14 -0.32 3.08
C ARG A 35 -18.74 0.85 2.18
N ILE A 36 -17.50 0.83 1.72
CA ILE A 36 -16.91 1.91 0.92
C ILE A 36 -16.96 1.55 -0.57
N THR A 37 -16.64 0.31 -0.92
CA THR A 37 -16.63 -0.12 -2.31
C THR A 37 -17.75 -1.11 -2.59
N ARG A 38 -18.19 -1.17 -3.87
CA ARG A 38 -19.22 -2.09 -4.37
C ARG A 38 -18.88 -2.48 -5.80
N HIS A 39 -18.25 -3.65 -5.97
CA HIS A 39 -17.86 -4.15 -7.28
C HIS A 39 -17.78 -5.68 -7.26
N HIS A 40 -17.93 -6.33 -8.42
CA HIS A 40 -17.75 -7.79 -8.55
C HIS A 40 -16.28 -8.23 -8.55
N GLY A 41 -15.35 -7.30 -8.64
CA GLY A 41 -13.93 -7.57 -8.52
C GLY A 41 -13.47 -7.61 -7.06
N ILE A 42 -12.22 -7.97 -6.88
CA ILE A 42 -11.56 -8.08 -5.57
C ILE A 42 -11.01 -6.71 -5.19
N ASP A 43 -11.56 -6.08 -4.15
CA ASP A 43 -11.04 -4.85 -3.56
C ASP A 43 -10.32 -5.18 -2.25
N THR A 44 -9.01 -4.95 -2.21
CA THR A 44 -8.15 -5.39 -1.09
C THR A 44 -7.10 -4.35 -0.71
N GLU A 45 -6.37 -4.62 0.37
CA GLU A 45 -5.17 -3.89 0.80
C GLU A 45 -5.39 -2.37 0.95
N PRO A 46 -6.41 -1.95 1.72
CA PRO A 46 -6.71 -0.54 1.91
C PRO A 46 -5.58 0.18 2.64
N SER A 47 -5.37 1.44 2.28
CA SER A 47 -4.50 2.38 2.98
C SER A 47 -5.12 3.77 2.98
N TRP A 48 -5.02 4.47 4.09
CA TRP A 48 -5.54 5.83 4.23
C TRP A 48 -4.64 6.84 3.52
N SER A 49 -5.27 7.89 2.96
CA SER A 49 -4.53 9.11 2.64
C SER A 49 -4.03 9.78 3.92
N PRO A 50 -2.92 10.56 3.88
CA PRO A 50 -2.37 11.23 5.05
C PRO A 50 -3.36 12.16 5.74
N ASP A 51 -4.28 12.78 5.01
CA ASP A 51 -5.32 13.66 5.52
C ASP A 51 -6.58 12.92 6.01
N GLY A 52 -6.64 11.58 5.85
CA GLY A 52 -7.76 10.75 6.24
C GLY A 52 -9.04 10.90 5.42
N LYS A 53 -9.01 11.62 4.29
CA LYS A 53 -10.20 11.88 3.47
C LYS A 53 -10.45 10.82 2.41
N SER A 54 -9.43 10.07 2.04
CA SER A 54 -9.50 9.06 0.99
C SER A 54 -8.90 7.73 1.44
N ILE A 55 -9.24 6.67 0.73
CA ILE A 55 -8.63 5.35 0.85
C ILE A 55 -8.09 4.96 -0.52
N VAL A 56 -6.81 4.59 -0.57
CA VAL A 56 -6.22 3.91 -1.72
C VAL A 56 -6.28 2.40 -1.49
N PHE A 57 -6.52 1.62 -2.53
CA PHE A 57 -6.68 0.18 -2.44
C PHE A 57 -6.33 -0.51 -3.76
N THR A 58 -6.08 -1.80 -3.68
CA THR A 58 -5.86 -2.66 -4.84
C THR A 58 -7.20 -3.18 -5.34
N SER A 59 -7.44 -3.10 -6.67
CA SER A 59 -8.66 -3.64 -7.30
C SER A 59 -8.36 -4.23 -8.67
N ASP A 60 -8.98 -5.35 -8.97
CA ASP A 60 -8.94 -5.99 -10.29
C ASP A 60 -10.13 -5.60 -11.21
N ARG A 61 -10.93 -4.59 -10.82
CA ARG A 61 -12.12 -4.12 -11.55
C ARG A 61 -11.86 -3.75 -13.01
N GLY A 62 -10.62 -3.40 -13.35
CA GLY A 62 -10.18 -3.15 -14.73
C GLY A 62 -9.61 -4.37 -15.44
N GLY A 63 -9.82 -5.59 -14.90
CA GLY A 63 -9.34 -6.86 -15.44
C GLY A 63 -8.00 -7.34 -14.88
N ARG A 64 -7.19 -6.46 -14.30
CA ARG A 64 -5.91 -6.77 -13.63
C ARG A 64 -5.75 -5.90 -12.39
N PRO A 65 -5.02 -6.35 -11.35
CA PRO A 65 -4.79 -5.57 -10.13
C PRO A 65 -4.12 -4.23 -10.42
N GLN A 66 -4.78 -3.15 -10.00
CA GLN A 66 -4.32 -1.78 -10.12
C GLN A 66 -4.70 -1.00 -8.86
N ILE A 67 -4.08 0.15 -8.67
CA ILE A 67 -4.38 1.02 -7.53
C ILE A 67 -5.49 1.98 -7.89
N TYR A 68 -6.48 2.04 -7.02
CA TYR A 68 -7.61 2.95 -7.05
C TYR A 68 -7.66 3.78 -5.78
N GLN A 69 -8.27 4.94 -5.88
CA GLN A 69 -8.57 5.81 -4.75
C GLN A 69 -10.07 6.09 -4.69
N VAL A 70 -10.62 6.11 -3.48
CA VAL A 70 -11.99 6.54 -3.23
C VAL A 70 -12.02 7.67 -2.21
N GLU A 71 -12.65 8.79 -2.56
CA GLU A 71 -12.91 9.89 -1.63
C GLU A 71 -14.11 9.55 -0.74
N LEU A 72 -13.94 9.65 0.59
CA LEU A 72 -14.93 9.17 1.54
C LEU A 72 -16.18 10.06 1.66
N ALA A 73 -16.07 11.35 1.33
CA ALA A 73 -17.17 12.30 1.41
C ALA A 73 -18.11 12.19 0.20
N THR A 74 -17.56 12.03 -1.00
CA THR A 74 -18.30 12.07 -2.28
C THR A 74 -18.52 10.68 -2.87
N ASN A 75 -17.73 9.67 -2.42
CA ASN A 75 -17.56 8.36 -3.03
C ASN A 75 -17.00 8.44 -4.47
N PHE A 76 -16.35 9.56 -4.82
CA PHE A 76 -15.64 9.67 -6.10
C PHE A 76 -14.51 8.64 -6.13
N LEU A 77 -14.49 7.86 -7.20
CA LEU A 77 -13.56 6.76 -7.42
C LEU A 77 -12.72 7.05 -8.66
N GLU A 78 -11.40 6.93 -8.51
CA GLU A 78 -10.47 7.07 -9.62
C GLU A 78 -9.41 5.97 -9.61
N ARG A 79 -8.85 5.67 -10.78
CA ARG A 79 -7.70 4.79 -10.95
C ARG A 79 -6.43 5.62 -10.94
N LEU A 80 -5.42 5.21 -10.15
CA LEU A 80 -4.16 5.93 -9.98
C LEU A 80 -3.00 5.33 -10.80
N THR A 81 -3.04 4.03 -11.16
CA THR A 81 -1.94 3.38 -11.87
C THR A 81 -2.38 2.83 -13.22
N PHE A 82 -1.57 3.09 -14.26
CA PHE A 82 -1.87 2.71 -15.65
C PHE A 82 -0.75 1.92 -16.31
N VAL A 83 0.48 1.99 -15.78
CA VAL A 83 1.65 1.30 -16.29
C VAL A 83 1.80 -0.07 -15.62
N GLY A 84 2.12 -1.09 -16.40
CA GLY A 84 2.27 -2.46 -15.93
C GLY A 84 0.95 -3.22 -15.84
N ASP A 85 1.07 -4.52 -15.61
CA ASP A 85 -0.07 -5.45 -15.56
C ASP A 85 -0.45 -5.88 -14.14
N TYR A 86 0.30 -5.41 -13.14
CA TYR A 86 0.02 -5.67 -11.73
C TYR A 86 0.59 -4.55 -10.87
N ASN A 87 -0.28 -3.87 -10.12
CA ASN A 87 0.07 -2.88 -9.11
C ASN A 87 -0.76 -3.12 -7.86
N ALA A 88 -0.12 -3.22 -6.69
CA ALA A 88 -0.78 -3.61 -5.44
C ALA A 88 -0.12 -2.98 -4.20
N ARG A 89 -0.81 -3.05 -3.05
CA ARG A 89 -0.28 -2.68 -1.73
C ARG A 89 0.25 -1.24 -1.64
N ALA A 90 -0.52 -0.31 -2.18
CA ALA A 90 -0.11 1.09 -2.26
C ALA A 90 -0.10 1.81 -0.91
N ARG A 91 0.82 2.78 -0.79
CA ARG A 91 0.87 3.75 0.29
C ARG A 91 1.09 5.14 -0.30
N LEU A 92 0.25 6.10 0.07
CA LEU A 92 0.51 7.52 -0.24
C LEU A 92 1.62 8.05 0.69
N LEU A 93 2.51 8.86 0.13
CA LEU A 93 3.50 9.59 0.90
C LEU A 93 2.81 10.69 1.76
N PRO A 94 3.48 11.21 2.81
CA PRO A 94 2.91 12.25 3.66
C PRO A 94 2.48 13.52 2.92
N ASP A 95 3.04 13.80 1.76
CA ASP A 95 2.68 14.93 0.89
C ASP A 95 1.36 14.71 0.11
N GLY A 96 0.83 13.48 0.08
CA GLY A 96 -0.39 13.14 -0.65
C GLY A 96 -0.28 13.17 -2.18
N LYS A 97 0.92 13.41 -2.72
CA LYS A 97 1.17 13.56 -4.17
C LYS A 97 1.93 12.40 -4.79
N HIS A 98 2.56 11.60 -3.95
CA HIS A 98 3.37 10.48 -4.39
C HIS A 98 2.85 9.17 -3.82
N LEU A 99 3.03 8.11 -4.59
CA LEU A 99 2.57 6.77 -4.26
C LEU A 99 3.74 5.80 -4.28
N VAL A 100 3.81 4.87 -3.31
CA VAL A 100 4.68 3.70 -3.37
C VAL A 100 3.82 2.44 -3.37
N PHE A 101 4.22 1.44 -4.17
CA PHE A 101 3.43 0.22 -4.34
C PHE A 101 4.27 -0.94 -4.87
N VAL A 102 3.73 -2.14 -4.80
CA VAL A 102 4.27 -3.31 -5.48
C VAL A 102 3.91 -3.24 -6.95
N HIS A 103 4.91 -3.26 -7.82
CA HIS A 103 4.79 -3.18 -9.27
C HIS A 103 5.40 -4.42 -9.92
N ARG A 104 4.67 -5.06 -10.85
CA ARG A 104 5.23 -6.17 -11.61
C ARG A 104 5.75 -5.68 -12.97
N ARG A 105 7.03 -5.94 -13.21
CA ARG A 105 7.70 -5.67 -14.48
C ARG A 105 8.39 -6.94 -14.98
N ASN A 106 8.11 -7.36 -16.20
CA ASN A 106 8.69 -8.55 -16.82
C ASN A 106 8.56 -9.83 -15.97
N GLY A 107 7.42 -9.97 -15.25
CA GLY A 107 7.16 -11.13 -14.38
C GLY A 107 7.75 -11.03 -12.98
N VAL A 108 8.58 -10.02 -12.68
CA VAL A 108 9.24 -9.82 -11.39
C VAL A 108 8.55 -8.70 -10.61
N PHE A 109 8.39 -8.88 -9.30
CA PHE A 109 7.79 -7.90 -8.40
C PHE A 109 8.84 -6.99 -7.80
N HIS A 110 8.64 -5.70 -7.92
CA HIS A 110 9.50 -4.63 -7.41
C HIS A 110 8.69 -3.63 -6.59
N ILE A 111 9.37 -2.84 -5.79
CA ILE A 111 8.77 -1.64 -5.22
C ILE A 111 8.98 -0.49 -6.20
N ALA A 112 7.88 0.20 -6.54
CA ALA A 112 7.87 1.38 -7.39
C ALA A 112 7.36 2.60 -6.64
N TRP A 113 7.78 3.76 -7.09
CA TRP A 113 7.34 5.08 -6.72
C TRP A 113 6.71 5.77 -7.92
N GLN A 114 5.64 6.52 -7.73
CA GLN A 114 4.95 7.27 -8.77
C GLN A 114 4.62 8.69 -8.29
N ASP A 115 4.92 9.69 -9.13
CA ASP A 115 4.42 11.05 -9.00
C ASP A 115 3.03 11.12 -9.66
N LEU A 116 2.00 11.40 -8.87
CA LEU A 116 0.61 11.42 -9.35
C LEU A 116 0.28 12.66 -10.17
N GLU A 117 1.04 13.76 -10.03
CA GLU A 117 0.84 14.99 -10.80
C GLU A 117 1.51 14.92 -12.19
N LYS A 118 2.67 14.24 -12.28
CA LYS A 118 3.48 14.14 -13.51
C LYS A 118 3.32 12.80 -14.24
N ASP A 119 2.58 11.86 -13.63
CA ASP A 119 2.42 10.48 -14.13
C ASP A 119 3.77 9.79 -14.44
N SER A 120 4.79 10.08 -13.62
CA SER A 120 6.11 9.50 -13.77
C SER A 120 6.33 8.37 -12.76
N LEU A 121 6.85 7.23 -13.24
CA LEU A 121 7.09 6.02 -12.46
C LEU A 121 8.57 5.71 -12.38
N LEU A 122 9.06 5.43 -11.16
CA LEU A 122 10.42 4.99 -10.87
C LEU A 122 10.39 3.65 -10.14
N VAL A 123 11.08 2.65 -10.66
CA VAL A 123 11.29 1.38 -9.95
C VAL A 123 12.45 1.56 -8.96
N LEU A 124 12.15 1.43 -7.66
CA LEU A 124 13.10 1.68 -6.59
C LEU A 124 14.03 0.50 -6.30
N THR A 125 13.57 -0.73 -6.54
CA THR A 125 14.28 -1.95 -6.15
C THR A 125 14.71 -2.76 -7.38
N ALA A 126 15.72 -3.59 -7.21
CA ALA A 126 16.23 -4.48 -8.25
C ALA A 126 16.34 -5.93 -7.75
N THR A 127 15.75 -6.23 -6.62
CA THR A 127 15.64 -7.57 -6.03
C THR A 127 14.41 -8.30 -6.56
N ASP A 128 14.35 -9.61 -6.37
CA ASP A 128 13.24 -10.44 -6.81
C ASP A 128 12.21 -10.60 -5.67
N LEU A 129 10.92 -10.68 -6.01
CA LEU A 129 9.82 -10.88 -5.08
C LEU A 129 9.73 -9.82 -3.97
N ASP A 130 9.83 -8.55 -4.34
CA ASP A 130 9.67 -7.45 -3.42
C ASP A 130 8.18 -7.24 -3.09
N GLU A 131 7.86 -7.23 -1.80
CA GLU A 131 6.48 -7.15 -1.32
C GLU A 131 6.35 -6.33 -0.04
N SER A 132 5.10 -6.04 0.34
CA SER A 132 4.74 -5.46 1.63
C SER A 132 5.48 -4.16 1.98
N PRO A 133 5.46 -3.13 1.11
CA PRO A 133 6.13 -1.88 1.40
C PRO A 133 5.53 -1.19 2.62
N SER A 134 6.39 -0.83 3.57
CA SER A 134 6.05 -0.02 4.75
C SER A 134 6.86 1.28 4.72
N LEU A 135 6.16 2.40 4.70
CA LEU A 135 6.76 3.72 4.62
C LEU A 135 7.14 4.22 6.02
N ALA A 136 8.34 4.77 6.17
CA ALA A 136 8.74 5.46 7.38
C ALA A 136 7.84 6.70 7.60
N PRO A 137 7.53 7.08 8.85
CA PRO A 137 6.61 8.19 9.14
C PRO A 137 7.01 9.53 8.53
N ASN A 138 8.32 9.77 8.33
CA ASN A 138 8.84 10.97 7.67
C ASN A 138 8.81 10.90 6.13
N GLY A 139 8.36 9.78 5.55
CA GLY A 139 8.31 9.58 4.10
C GLY A 139 9.65 9.42 3.39
N ALA A 140 10.79 9.37 4.11
CA ALA A 140 12.12 9.37 3.49
C ALA A 140 12.63 7.97 3.13
N MET A 141 12.20 6.95 3.86
CA MET A 141 12.66 5.57 3.73
C MET A 141 11.49 4.61 3.62
N LEU A 142 11.74 3.49 3.00
CA LEU A 142 10.79 2.42 2.78
C LEU A 142 11.41 1.09 3.17
N MET A 143 10.73 0.34 4.04
CA MET A 143 11.09 -1.04 4.37
C MET A 143 10.18 -1.99 3.57
N TYR A 144 10.75 -3.07 3.06
CA TYR A 144 10.01 -4.06 2.29
C TYR A 144 10.56 -5.46 2.55
N ALA A 145 9.74 -6.48 2.30
CA ALA A 145 10.19 -7.86 2.30
C ALA A 145 10.70 -8.23 0.90
N THR A 146 11.78 -8.99 0.85
CA THR A 146 12.36 -9.52 -0.39
C THR A 146 12.97 -10.90 -0.13
N GLN A 147 13.59 -11.50 -1.13
CA GLN A 147 14.30 -12.78 -0.99
C GLN A 147 15.79 -12.62 -1.22
N ASP A 148 16.57 -13.37 -0.42
CA ASP A 148 17.98 -13.59 -0.63
C ASP A 148 18.28 -15.09 -0.52
N GLN A 149 18.78 -15.68 -1.59
CA GLN A 149 19.07 -17.13 -1.68
C GLN A 149 17.85 -18.00 -1.27
N GLY A 150 16.64 -17.60 -1.67
CA GLY A 150 15.40 -18.31 -1.37
C GLY A 150 14.85 -18.11 0.05
N ARG A 151 15.49 -17.28 0.88
CA ARG A 151 15.03 -16.93 2.23
C ARG A 151 14.45 -15.52 2.27
N GLY A 152 13.30 -15.36 2.92
CA GLY A 152 12.69 -14.06 3.14
C GLY A 152 13.52 -13.20 4.09
N ILE A 153 13.84 -11.98 3.64
CA ILE A 153 14.58 -10.97 4.41
C ILE A 153 13.88 -9.61 4.30
N LEU A 154 14.23 -8.70 5.20
CA LEU A 154 13.84 -7.30 5.09
C LEU A 154 14.96 -6.48 4.47
N ALA A 155 14.56 -5.52 3.64
CA ALA A 155 15.44 -4.53 3.08
C ALA A 155 14.84 -3.13 3.20
N VAL A 156 15.69 -2.13 3.10
CA VAL A 156 15.31 -0.71 3.17
C VAL A 156 15.84 0.01 1.95
N VAL A 157 15.02 0.91 1.41
CA VAL A 157 15.38 1.78 0.29
C VAL A 157 14.95 3.21 0.59
N SER A 158 15.78 4.20 0.22
CA SER A 158 15.35 5.60 0.24
C SER A 158 14.33 5.86 -0.87
N ILE A 159 13.46 6.86 -0.67
CA ILE A 159 12.38 7.17 -1.62
C ILE A 159 12.90 7.62 -3.01
N ASP A 160 14.15 8.08 -3.09
CA ASP A 160 14.84 8.39 -4.34
C ASP A 160 15.59 7.20 -4.96
N GLY A 161 15.55 6.02 -4.31
CA GLY A 161 16.17 4.78 -4.76
C GLY A 161 17.70 4.72 -4.62
N ARG A 162 18.35 5.73 -4.05
CA ARG A 162 19.82 5.84 -4.00
C ARG A 162 20.44 5.05 -2.86
N VAL A 163 19.80 5.00 -1.71
CA VAL A 163 20.27 4.28 -0.53
C VAL A 163 19.52 2.96 -0.41
N LYS A 164 20.24 1.85 -0.36
CA LYS A 164 19.67 0.50 -0.24
C LYS A 164 20.51 -0.31 0.72
N TYR A 165 19.87 -0.98 1.67
CA TYR A 165 20.55 -1.93 2.55
C TYR A 165 19.63 -3.05 3.03
N ARG A 166 20.21 -4.20 3.35
CA ARG A 166 19.50 -5.34 3.92
C ARG A 166 19.54 -5.25 5.43
N LEU A 167 18.44 -5.57 6.06
CA LEU A 167 18.41 -5.70 7.52
C LEU A 167 18.93 -7.09 7.90
N PRO A 168 19.82 -7.19 8.91
CA PRO A 168 20.32 -8.48 9.36
C PRO A 168 19.19 -9.33 9.94
N SER A 169 19.12 -10.60 9.53
CA SER A 169 18.22 -11.59 10.09
C SER A 169 19.05 -12.84 10.43
N SER A 170 18.98 -13.29 11.67
CA SER A 170 19.77 -14.43 12.15
C SER A 170 19.20 -15.78 11.76
N ALA A 171 17.88 -15.90 11.62
CA ALA A 171 17.22 -17.16 11.27
C ALA A 171 15.78 -16.93 10.79
N GLY A 172 15.26 -17.90 10.02
CA GLY A 172 13.86 -17.91 9.55
C GLY A 172 13.58 -16.97 8.38
N ASP A 173 12.31 -16.96 7.96
CA ASP A 173 11.77 -16.04 6.97
C ASP A 173 11.16 -14.83 7.67
N VAL A 174 11.44 -13.64 7.16
CA VAL A 174 10.88 -12.38 7.66
C VAL A 174 10.03 -11.74 6.59
N ARG A 175 8.79 -11.34 6.93
CA ARG A 175 7.79 -10.77 6.01
C ARG A 175 6.97 -9.69 6.70
N GLU A 176 6.15 -8.95 5.92
CA GLU A 176 5.17 -7.98 6.39
C GLU A 176 5.75 -6.95 7.37
N PRO A 177 6.78 -6.18 6.98
CA PRO A 177 7.37 -5.17 7.85
C PRO A 177 6.38 -4.05 8.14
N ALA A 178 6.49 -3.45 9.32
CA ALA A 178 5.75 -2.26 9.69
C ALA A 178 6.65 -1.27 10.42
N TRP A 179 6.69 -0.02 9.94
CA TRP A 179 7.25 1.10 10.71
C TRP A 179 6.28 1.47 11.83
N SER A 180 6.81 1.77 12.99
CA SER A 180 6.02 2.42 14.04
C SER A 180 5.74 3.88 13.66
N PRO A 181 4.62 4.47 14.09
CA PRO A 181 4.45 5.92 14.04
C PRO A 181 5.52 6.60 14.91
N PHE A 182 5.69 7.92 14.75
CA PHE A 182 6.45 8.69 15.74
C PHE A 182 5.85 8.46 17.13
N LEU A 183 6.69 8.11 18.08
CA LEU A 183 6.26 8.06 19.48
C LEU A 183 6.09 9.51 19.96
N PRO A 184 5.01 9.83 20.67
CA PRO A 184 4.93 11.12 21.36
C PRO A 184 6.04 11.17 22.42
N ASP A 185 6.68 12.36 22.52
CA ASP A 185 7.67 12.66 23.56
C ASP A 185 7.03 12.59 24.96
#